data_50da040337d7f6ab2d6971ff9ce85dcd
#
_entry.id   50da040337d7f6ab2d6971ff9ce85dcd
#
_cell.length_a   1.000
_cell.length_b   1.000
_cell.length_c   1.000
_cell.angle_alpha   90.00
_cell.angle_beta   90.00
_cell.angle_gamma   90.00
#
_symmetry.space_group_name_H-M   'P 1'
#
loop_
_entity.id
_entity.type
_entity.pdbx_description
1 polymer ?
#
loop_
_entity_poly.entity_id
_entity_poly.type
_entity_poly.pdbx_seq_one_letter_code
_entity_poly.pdbx_strand_id
1 'polypeptide(L)'
;MKTTIRNVEIKSVAAWLPANKISLLSFCGSFPEKQVRDVIRSSGAEYVYRAEEGQKASDLCFNAAEHLIERDNIDRSSIDGLVFVSSTREWIIPDTAVSLQHRLGLSTETVCQDINYGCTGYIYGLLQASAWINCGMCRNILVLCSEVLTPYLDSHAVGSIETSEVATATLVAQGDSHMTIHLSSNGSKADRIMIPYNGYLYQDGMTVFTLSLIHI
;
A
#
# COMPACT_ATOMS: atom_id res chain seq x y z
N MET A 1 20.43 3.16 -7.81
CA MET A 1 20.33 4.62 -8.11
C MET A 1 20.15 5.36 -6.80
N LYS A 2 20.88 6.47 -6.61
CA LYS A 2 20.66 7.38 -5.48
C LYS A 2 20.35 8.77 -6.06
N THR A 3 19.29 9.39 -5.62
CA THR A 3 18.88 10.73 -6.06
C THR A 3 18.39 11.57 -4.90
N THR A 4 18.57 12.89 -4.99
CA THR A 4 18.00 13.85 -4.05
C THR A 4 17.07 14.77 -4.82
N ILE A 5 15.79 14.75 -4.46
CA ILE A 5 14.75 15.58 -5.03
C ILE A 5 14.50 16.73 -4.05
N ARG A 6 14.57 17.96 -4.55
CA ARG A 6 14.42 19.18 -3.76
C ARG A 6 13.01 19.76 -3.95
N ASN A 7 12.66 20.72 -3.12
CA ASN A 7 11.39 21.47 -3.19
C ASN A 7 10.16 20.58 -3.07
N VAL A 8 10.27 19.52 -2.26
CA VAL A 8 9.17 18.59 -1.94
C VAL A 8 9.16 18.28 -0.46
N GLU A 9 7.98 18.13 0.09
CA GLU A 9 7.82 17.74 1.49
C GLU A 9 6.61 16.82 1.69
N ILE A 10 6.67 15.99 2.73
CA ILE A 10 5.52 15.27 3.24
C ILE A 10 4.80 16.22 4.19
N LYS A 11 3.65 16.74 3.75
CA LYS A 11 2.83 17.67 4.53
C LYS A 11 2.11 16.97 5.66
N SER A 12 1.54 15.81 5.37
CA SER A 12 0.69 15.10 6.30
C SER A 12 0.60 13.63 5.96
N VAL A 13 0.35 12.82 6.99
CA VAL A 13 0.12 11.38 6.87
C VAL A 13 -1.06 10.99 7.76
N ALA A 14 -1.94 10.17 7.26
CA ALA A 14 -2.98 9.49 8.02
C ALA A 14 -2.96 8.00 7.75
N ALA A 15 -3.45 7.22 8.70
CA ALA A 15 -3.66 5.79 8.55
C ALA A 15 -5.13 5.45 8.84
N TRP A 16 -5.60 4.39 8.19
CA TRP A 16 -6.91 3.80 8.46
C TRP A 16 -6.75 2.33 8.80
N LEU A 17 -7.35 1.93 9.90
CA LEU A 17 -7.35 0.56 10.39
C LEU A 17 -8.80 0.04 10.31
N PRO A 18 -9.05 -1.12 9.68
CA PRO A 18 -10.37 -1.74 9.69
C PRO A 18 -10.84 -2.06 11.11
N ALA A 19 -12.14 -2.23 11.29
CA ALA A 19 -12.70 -2.53 12.61
C ALA A 19 -12.33 -3.94 13.13
N ASN A 20 -12.07 -4.87 12.23
CA ASN A 20 -11.76 -6.26 12.58
C ASN A 20 -10.31 -6.40 13.10
N LYS A 21 -10.16 -6.19 14.41
CA LYS A 21 -8.91 -6.33 15.15
C LYS A 21 -8.79 -7.71 15.76
N ILE A 22 -7.77 -8.47 15.42
CA ILE A 22 -7.55 -9.86 15.82
C ILE A 22 -6.30 -9.96 16.68
N SER A 23 -6.40 -10.57 17.86
CA SER A 23 -5.24 -10.87 18.69
C SER A 23 -4.41 -11.99 18.03
N LEU A 24 -3.11 -11.81 17.95
CA LEU A 24 -2.21 -12.86 17.46
C LEU A 24 -2.27 -14.13 18.29
N LEU A 25 -2.51 -14.02 19.60
CA LEU A 25 -2.67 -15.19 20.47
C LEU A 25 -3.89 -16.06 20.12
N SER A 26 -4.90 -15.52 19.44
CA SER A 26 -6.05 -16.32 18.99
C SER A 26 -5.67 -17.38 17.94
N PHE A 27 -4.52 -17.25 17.28
CA PHE A 27 -4.02 -18.23 16.33
C PHE A 27 -3.37 -19.46 16.98
N CYS A 28 -3.18 -19.47 18.32
CA CYS A 28 -2.60 -20.63 19.04
C CYS A 28 -3.40 -21.93 18.91
N GLY A 29 -4.65 -21.91 18.43
CA GLY A 29 -5.43 -23.10 18.11
C GLY A 29 -5.12 -23.70 16.73
N SER A 30 -4.70 -22.85 15.80
CA SER A 30 -4.41 -23.24 14.39
C SER A 30 -2.94 -23.41 14.12
N PHE A 31 -2.07 -22.79 14.94
CA PHE A 31 -0.62 -22.85 14.84
C PHE A 31 0.00 -23.25 16.18
N PRO A 32 1.19 -23.86 16.20
CA PRO A 32 1.92 -24.12 17.44
C PRO A 32 2.15 -22.83 18.23
N GLU A 33 1.82 -22.84 19.52
CA GLU A 33 1.92 -21.66 20.40
C GLU A 33 3.32 -21.00 20.35
N LYS A 34 4.38 -21.82 20.32
CA LYS A 34 5.75 -21.31 20.19
C LYS A 34 5.92 -20.45 18.95
N GLN A 35 5.35 -20.88 17.82
CA GLN A 35 5.46 -20.17 16.54
C GLN A 35 4.72 -18.83 16.59
N VAL A 36 3.51 -18.79 17.16
CA VAL A 36 2.76 -17.55 17.36
C VAL A 36 3.53 -16.57 18.26
N ARG A 37 4.09 -17.06 19.35
CA ARG A 37 4.90 -16.22 20.27
C ARG A 37 6.20 -15.73 19.62
N ASP A 38 6.80 -16.52 18.73
CA ASP A 38 7.98 -16.10 17.96
C ASP A 38 7.63 -14.99 16.99
N VAL A 39 6.46 -15.04 16.30
CA VAL A 39 5.95 -13.95 15.45
C VAL A 39 5.72 -12.68 16.29
N ILE A 40 5.04 -12.76 17.43
CA ILE A 40 4.82 -11.62 18.32
C ILE A 40 6.15 -10.98 18.74
N ARG A 41 7.11 -11.81 19.12
CA ARG A 41 8.43 -11.33 19.58
C ARG A 41 9.23 -10.66 18.45
N SER A 42 9.19 -11.22 17.24
CA SER A 42 9.95 -10.71 16.10
C SER A 42 9.34 -9.45 15.50
N SER A 43 8.00 -9.38 15.41
CA SER A 43 7.29 -8.24 14.84
C SER A 43 7.04 -7.11 15.86
N GLY A 44 6.97 -7.43 17.15
CA GLY A 44 6.51 -6.52 18.19
C GLY A 44 5.00 -6.26 18.16
N ALA A 45 4.25 -6.92 17.26
CA ALA A 45 2.81 -6.76 17.14
C ALA A 45 2.08 -7.77 18.03
N GLU A 46 1.02 -7.32 18.69
CA GLU A 46 0.10 -8.17 19.48
C GLU A 46 -1.21 -8.43 18.75
N TYR A 47 -1.50 -7.61 17.75
CA TYR A 47 -2.74 -7.61 16.98
C TYR A 47 -2.45 -7.43 15.49
N VAL A 48 -3.31 -7.98 14.67
CA VAL A 48 -3.44 -7.69 13.25
C VAL A 48 -4.82 -7.15 12.95
N TYR A 49 -4.95 -6.42 11.86
CA TYR A 49 -6.23 -5.91 11.35
C TYR A 49 -6.55 -6.60 10.04
N ARG A 50 -7.83 -6.91 9.82
CA ARG A 50 -8.30 -7.54 8.60
C ARG A 50 -9.41 -6.71 7.99
N ALA A 51 -9.36 -6.55 6.68
CA ALA A 51 -10.47 -5.99 5.93
C ALA A 51 -11.76 -6.80 6.17
N GLU A 52 -12.90 -6.14 6.11
CA GLU A 52 -14.19 -6.81 6.16
C GLU A 52 -14.45 -7.57 4.86
N GLU A 53 -15.37 -8.53 4.89
CA GLU A 53 -15.72 -9.29 3.69
C GLU A 53 -16.15 -8.35 2.56
N GLY A 54 -15.52 -8.50 1.38
CA GLY A 54 -15.75 -7.65 0.22
C GLY A 54 -15.06 -6.27 0.25
N GLN A 55 -14.45 -5.89 1.37
CA GLN A 55 -13.70 -4.64 1.47
C GLN A 55 -12.36 -4.74 0.72
N LYS A 56 -12.04 -3.73 -0.07
CA LYS A 56 -10.88 -3.69 -0.96
C LYS A 56 -9.81 -2.72 -0.45
N ALA A 57 -8.60 -2.84 -0.99
CA ALA A 57 -7.51 -1.90 -0.70
C ALA A 57 -7.90 -0.44 -1.01
N SER A 58 -8.67 -0.22 -2.07
CA SER A 58 -9.18 1.12 -2.40
C SER A 58 -10.16 1.66 -1.37
N ASP A 59 -10.99 0.80 -0.73
CA ASP A 59 -11.92 1.24 0.31
C ASP A 59 -11.18 1.69 1.57
N LEU A 60 -10.13 0.96 1.95
CA LEU A 60 -9.26 1.35 3.05
C LEU A 60 -8.53 2.67 2.74
N CYS A 61 -8.02 2.82 1.51
CA CYS A 61 -7.36 4.03 1.04
C CYS A 61 -8.32 5.23 0.98
N PHE A 62 -9.56 5.01 0.54
CA PHE A 62 -10.60 6.04 0.55
C PHE A 62 -10.81 6.58 1.97
N ASN A 63 -10.98 5.70 2.95
CA ASN A 63 -11.18 6.09 4.35
C ASN A 63 -9.95 6.82 4.93
N ALA A 64 -8.73 6.36 4.59
CA ALA A 64 -7.50 7.03 5.02
C ALA A 64 -7.37 8.44 4.42
N ALA A 65 -7.75 8.60 3.14
CA ALA A 65 -7.74 9.89 2.46
C ALA A 65 -8.79 10.85 3.01
N GLU A 66 -10.03 10.37 3.21
CA GLU A 66 -11.10 11.16 3.83
C GLU A 66 -10.68 11.65 5.22
N HIS A 67 -10.16 10.75 6.05
CA HIS A 67 -9.68 11.12 7.37
C HIS A 67 -8.56 12.17 7.34
N LEU A 68 -7.61 12.03 6.39
CA LEU A 68 -6.53 13.02 6.23
C LEU A 68 -7.09 14.38 5.78
N ILE A 69 -7.97 14.38 4.78
CA ILE A 69 -8.58 15.60 4.23
C ILE A 69 -9.39 16.35 5.29
N GLU A 70 -10.24 15.63 6.02
CA GLU A 70 -11.08 16.22 7.09
C GLU A 70 -10.25 16.73 8.27
N ARG A 71 -9.32 15.91 8.78
CA ARG A 71 -8.47 16.26 9.93
C ARG A 71 -7.67 17.53 9.68
N ASP A 72 -7.11 17.67 8.49
CA ASP A 72 -6.20 18.77 8.15
C ASP A 72 -6.90 19.90 7.38
N ASN A 73 -8.24 19.80 7.21
CA ASN A 73 -9.06 20.75 6.47
C ASN A 73 -8.50 21.10 5.08
N ILE A 74 -8.13 20.04 4.31
CA ILE A 74 -7.53 20.19 2.99
C ILE A 74 -8.63 20.51 1.97
N ASP A 75 -8.43 21.56 1.20
CA ASP A 75 -9.29 21.84 0.04
C ASP A 75 -9.05 20.78 -1.04
N ARG A 76 -10.09 20.00 -1.36
CA ARG A 76 -10.04 18.95 -2.39
C ARG A 76 -9.66 19.49 -3.76
N SER A 77 -10.05 20.74 -4.08
CA SER A 77 -9.70 21.39 -5.33
C SER A 77 -8.21 21.71 -5.48
N SER A 78 -7.47 21.70 -4.35
CA SER A 78 -6.03 21.88 -4.35
C SER A 78 -5.24 20.61 -4.65
N ILE A 79 -5.90 19.42 -4.62
CA ILE A 79 -5.27 18.13 -4.88
C ILE A 79 -5.29 17.88 -6.40
N ASP A 80 -4.12 17.96 -7.02
CA ASP A 80 -3.95 17.87 -8.47
C ASP A 80 -3.24 16.57 -8.93
N GLY A 81 -2.86 15.70 -7.97
CA GLY A 81 -2.32 14.37 -8.25
C GLY A 81 -2.79 13.31 -7.27
N LEU A 82 -2.98 12.07 -7.74
CA LEU A 82 -3.30 10.89 -6.95
C LEU A 82 -2.52 9.69 -7.44
N VAL A 83 -1.74 9.10 -6.54
CA VAL A 83 -0.99 7.87 -6.79
C VAL A 83 -1.52 6.79 -5.86
N PHE A 84 -2.08 5.72 -6.42
CA PHE A 84 -2.51 4.53 -5.68
C PHE A 84 -1.45 3.44 -5.79
N VAL A 85 -0.96 2.98 -4.66
CA VAL A 85 0.10 1.96 -4.57
C VAL A 85 -0.49 0.70 -3.97
N SER A 86 -0.61 -0.34 -4.77
CA SER A 86 -1.11 -1.65 -4.34
C SER A 86 -0.76 -2.73 -5.35
N SER A 87 -0.45 -3.93 -4.88
CA SER A 87 -0.42 -5.15 -5.68
C SER A 87 -1.78 -5.86 -5.74
N THR A 88 -2.73 -5.46 -4.87
CA THR A 88 -4.10 -5.99 -4.78
C THR A 88 -5.14 -5.00 -5.32
N ARG A 89 -4.83 -4.35 -6.44
CA ARG A 89 -5.73 -3.43 -7.15
C ARG A 89 -6.98 -4.15 -7.67
N GLU A 90 -8.04 -3.40 -7.93
CA GLU A 90 -9.36 -3.96 -8.28
C GLU A 90 -9.41 -4.54 -9.69
N TRP A 91 -8.75 -3.88 -10.64
CA TRP A 91 -8.77 -4.27 -12.07
C TRP A 91 -7.36 -4.27 -12.66
N ILE A 92 -7.22 -4.97 -13.76
CA ILE A 92 -6.04 -4.82 -14.62
C ILE A 92 -6.09 -3.44 -15.31
N ILE A 93 -7.27 -3.05 -15.81
CA ILE A 93 -7.63 -1.74 -16.36
C ILE A 93 -9.12 -1.47 -16.05
N PRO A 94 -9.53 -0.21 -15.77
CA PRO A 94 -8.69 0.99 -15.62
C PRO A 94 -7.88 0.98 -14.31
N ASP A 95 -7.00 1.98 -14.14
CA ASP A 95 -6.33 2.23 -12.88
C ASP A 95 -7.35 2.50 -11.77
N THR A 96 -7.13 1.92 -10.60
CA THR A 96 -7.97 2.11 -9.40
C THR A 96 -7.93 3.56 -8.92
N ALA A 97 -6.81 4.26 -9.11
CA ALA A 97 -6.65 5.67 -8.82
C ALA A 97 -7.72 6.55 -9.49
N VAL A 98 -8.16 6.21 -10.70
CA VAL A 98 -9.23 6.95 -11.41
C VAL A 98 -10.57 6.81 -10.68
N SER A 99 -10.88 5.62 -10.18
CA SER A 99 -12.08 5.40 -9.35
C SER A 99 -12.01 6.15 -8.01
N LEU A 100 -10.84 6.14 -7.38
CA LEU A 100 -10.61 6.88 -6.14
C LEU A 100 -10.71 8.39 -6.33
N GLN A 101 -10.23 8.94 -7.45
CA GLN A 101 -10.38 10.35 -7.80
C GLN A 101 -11.86 10.77 -7.79
N HIS A 102 -12.72 9.99 -8.45
CA HIS A 102 -14.16 10.25 -8.48
C HIS A 102 -14.79 10.10 -7.09
N ARG A 103 -14.49 9.03 -6.37
CA ARG A 103 -15.03 8.75 -5.03
C ARG A 103 -14.67 9.85 -4.03
N LEU A 104 -13.44 10.36 -4.09
CA LEU A 104 -12.95 11.45 -3.25
C LEU A 104 -13.44 12.83 -3.67
N GLY A 105 -14.21 12.94 -4.77
CA GLY A 105 -14.71 14.22 -5.27
C GLY A 105 -13.59 15.16 -5.72
N LEU A 106 -12.47 14.63 -6.21
CA LEU A 106 -11.37 15.42 -6.75
C LEU A 106 -11.71 15.91 -8.18
N SER A 107 -11.02 16.96 -8.62
CA SER A 107 -11.17 17.50 -9.97
C SER A 107 -10.92 16.46 -11.06
N THR A 108 -11.59 16.55 -12.18
CA THR A 108 -11.29 15.75 -13.40
C THR A 108 -9.93 16.07 -14.01
N GLU A 109 -9.32 17.18 -13.60
CA GLU A 109 -7.94 17.56 -13.98
C GLU A 109 -6.88 16.88 -13.10
N THR A 110 -7.29 16.15 -12.04
CA THR A 110 -6.36 15.44 -11.16
C THR A 110 -5.67 14.30 -11.94
N VAL A 111 -4.35 14.32 -11.97
CA VAL A 111 -3.54 13.25 -12.59
C VAL A 111 -3.59 12.01 -11.72
N CYS A 112 -3.99 10.86 -12.28
CA CYS A 112 -4.17 9.60 -11.55
C CYS A 112 -3.25 8.51 -12.09
N GLN A 113 -2.65 7.71 -11.21
CA GLN A 113 -1.82 6.58 -11.59
C GLN A 113 -1.82 5.49 -10.52
N ASP A 114 -1.90 4.21 -10.96
CA ASP A 114 -1.61 3.06 -10.12
C ASP A 114 -0.12 2.70 -10.21
N ILE A 115 0.45 2.30 -9.07
CA ILE A 115 1.77 1.67 -8.98
C ILE A 115 1.57 0.26 -8.45
N ASN A 116 1.78 -0.73 -9.31
CA ASN A 116 1.75 -2.15 -8.93
C ASN A 116 3.06 -2.54 -8.25
N TYR A 117 3.13 -2.32 -6.94
CA TYR A 117 4.31 -2.61 -6.14
C TYR A 117 3.89 -2.98 -4.71
N GLY A 118 4.53 -4.01 -4.17
CA GLY A 118 4.33 -4.42 -2.77
C GLY A 118 5.20 -3.60 -1.78
N CYS A 119 5.97 -4.28 -0.94
CA CYS A 119 6.67 -3.74 0.24
C CYS A 119 7.41 -2.40 0.06
N THR A 120 8.03 -2.16 -1.11
CA THR A 120 8.77 -0.91 -1.40
C THR A 120 7.94 0.11 -2.18
N GLY A 121 6.69 -0.20 -2.46
CA GLY A 121 5.80 0.62 -3.28
C GLY A 121 5.63 2.04 -2.77
N TYR A 122 5.56 2.24 -1.45
CA TYR A 122 5.46 3.57 -0.85
C TYR A 122 6.62 4.49 -1.29
N ILE A 123 7.85 3.97 -1.33
CA ILE A 123 9.02 4.76 -1.77
C ILE A 123 8.91 5.11 -3.26
N TYR A 124 8.38 4.20 -4.10
CA TYR A 124 8.09 4.50 -5.50
C TYR A 124 6.96 5.53 -5.64
N GLY A 125 5.92 5.46 -4.80
CA GLY A 125 4.86 6.48 -4.74
C GLY A 125 5.39 7.86 -4.39
N LEU A 126 6.26 7.96 -3.38
CA LEU A 126 6.93 9.21 -3.01
C LEU A 126 7.82 9.73 -4.14
N LEU A 127 8.57 8.86 -4.82
CA LEU A 127 9.39 9.23 -5.97
C LEU A 127 8.54 9.78 -7.10
N GLN A 128 7.43 9.11 -7.43
CA GLN A 128 6.52 9.53 -8.50
C GLN A 128 5.90 10.90 -8.19
N ALA A 129 5.35 11.08 -6.98
CA ALA A 129 4.79 12.34 -6.53
C ALA A 129 5.85 13.47 -6.60
N SER A 130 7.05 13.20 -6.08
CA SER A 130 8.13 14.18 -6.10
C SER A 130 8.56 14.55 -7.53
N ALA A 131 8.57 13.60 -8.46
CA ALA A 131 8.89 13.84 -9.86
C ALA A 131 7.83 14.74 -10.51
N TRP A 132 6.53 14.50 -10.28
CA TRP A 132 5.44 15.34 -10.82
C TRP A 132 5.51 16.77 -10.29
N ILE A 133 5.85 16.95 -9.02
CA ILE A 133 6.06 18.28 -8.43
C ILE A 133 7.24 18.98 -9.09
N ASN A 134 8.37 18.29 -9.24
CA ASN A 134 9.59 18.89 -9.79
C ASN A 134 9.49 19.24 -11.28
N CYS A 135 8.69 18.50 -12.06
CA CYS A 135 8.45 18.86 -13.46
C CYS A 135 7.33 19.91 -13.63
N GLY A 136 6.71 20.37 -12.54
CA GLY A 136 5.67 21.39 -12.56
C GLY A 136 4.29 20.87 -13.00
N MET A 137 4.10 19.56 -13.04
CA MET A 137 2.82 18.94 -13.40
C MET A 137 1.78 19.06 -12.28
N CYS A 138 2.21 18.85 -11.03
CA CYS A 138 1.36 18.87 -9.85
C CYS A 138 2.01 19.68 -8.72
N ARG A 139 1.19 20.08 -7.75
CA ARG A 139 1.62 20.79 -6.52
C ARG A 139 1.30 20.03 -5.25
N ASN A 140 0.15 19.33 -5.21
CA ASN A 140 -0.34 18.59 -4.06
C ASN A 140 -0.82 17.20 -4.51
N ILE A 141 -0.16 16.16 -4.05
CA ILE A 141 -0.38 14.81 -4.51
C ILE A 141 -0.73 13.92 -3.32
N LEU A 142 -1.86 13.21 -3.39
CA LEU A 142 -2.17 12.13 -2.48
C LEU A 142 -1.46 10.85 -2.93
N VAL A 143 -0.63 10.29 -2.06
CA VAL A 143 -0.07 8.93 -2.20
C VAL A 143 -0.83 8.02 -1.25
N LEU A 144 -1.58 7.08 -1.80
CA LEU A 144 -2.45 6.14 -1.09
C LEU A 144 -1.84 4.74 -1.19
N CYS A 145 -1.63 4.09 -0.05
CA CYS A 145 -1.04 2.75 -0.02
C CYS A 145 -1.90 1.81 0.82
N SER A 146 -2.26 0.66 0.27
CA SER A 146 -2.94 -0.42 0.98
C SER A 146 -2.76 -1.73 0.26
N GLU A 147 -2.87 -2.84 1.03
CA GLU A 147 -2.96 -4.19 0.51
C GLU A 147 -4.07 -4.95 1.23
N VAL A 148 -4.85 -5.72 0.50
CA VAL A 148 -5.78 -6.72 1.05
C VAL A 148 -5.31 -8.08 0.56
N LEU A 149 -4.44 -8.71 1.35
CA LEU A 149 -3.71 -9.92 0.98
C LEU A 149 -4.39 -11.21 1.42
N THR A 150 -5.30 -11.16 2.39
CA THR A 150 -5.97 -12.35 2.95
C THR A 150 -6.51 -13.32 1.89
N PRO A 151 -7.13 -12.87 0.77
CA PRO A 151 -7.62 -13.78 -0.26
C PRO A 151 -6.53 -14.55 -1.01
N TYR A 152 -5.29 -14.10 -0.94
CA TYR A 152 -4.13 -14.66 -1.66
C TYR A 152 -3.18 -15.44 -0.75
N LEU A 153 -3.42 -15.45 0.56
CA LEU A 153 -2.57 -16.11 1.53
C LEU A 153 -3.00 -17.55 1.76
N ASP A 154 -2.02 -18.44 1.89
CA ASP A 154 -2.26 -19.76 2.45
C ASP A 154 -2.52 -19.61 3.96
N SER A 155 -3.74 -19.97 4.39
CA SER A 155 -4.15 -19.90 5.80
C SER A 155 -3.33 -20.78 6.74
N HIS A 156 -2.57 -21.75 6.21
CA HIS A 156 -1.69 -22.63 6.96
C HIS A 156 -0.24 -22.12 7.00
N ALA A 157 0.08 -21.09 6.25
CA ALA A 157 1.40 -20.48 6.28
C ALA A 157 1.53 -19.46 7.42
N VAL A 158 2.69 -19.44 8.09
CA VAL A 158 2.98 -18.52 9.20
C VAL A 158 2.82 -17.06 8.80
N GLY A 159 3.16 -16.72 7.56
CA GLY A 159 2.97 -15.37 7.01
C GLY A 159 1.52 -14.88 7.04
N SER A 160 0.53 -15.80 7.08
CA SER A 160 -0.87 -15.42 7.24
C SER A 160 -1.18 -14.84 8.62
N ILE A 161 -0.42 -15.19 9.66
CA ILE A 161 -0.65 -14.71 11.03
C ILE A 161 -0.25 -13.24 11.16
N GLU A 162 0.90 -12.85 10.59
CA GLU A 162 1.48 -11.51 10.76
C GLU A 162 0.99 -10.47 9.75
N THR A 163 0.30 -10.90 8.70
CA THR A 163 -0.24 -9.98 7.69
C THR A 163 -1.33 -9.10 8.31
N SER A 164 -1.24 -7.80 8.12
CA SER A 164 -2.24 -6.82 8.53
C SER A 164 -2.68 -5.99 7.34
N GLU A 165 -3.98 -5.75 7.22
CA GLU A 165 -4.61 -5.03 6.11
C GLU A 165 -5.00 -3.64 6.60
N VAL A 166 -4.22 -2.65 6.23
CA VAL A 166 -4.39 -1.26 6.64
C VAL A 166 -4.13 -0.34 5.45
N ALA A 167 -4.54 0.91 5.55
CA ALA A 167 -4.23 1.90 4.53
C ALA A 167 -3.51 3.11 5.11
N THR A 168 -2.72 3.76 4.27
CA THR A 168 -2.15 5.07 4.56
C THR A 168 -2.47 6.04 3.44
N ALA A 169 -2.70 7.31 3.82
CA ALA A 169 -2.78 8.45 2.93
C ALA A 169 -1.67 9.43 3.29
N THR A 170 -0.89 9.84 2.31
CA THR A 170 0.20 10.79 2.46
C THR A 170 0.00 11.95 1.50
N LEU A 171 -0.06 13.17 2.03
CA LEU A 171 -0.02 14.38 1.21
C LEU A 171 1.42 14.79 0.97
N VAL A 172 1.86 14.69 -0.27
CA VAL A 172 3.14 15.19 -0.76
C VAL A 172 2.90 16.50 -1.48
N ALA A 173 3.63 17.54 -1.12
CA ALA A 173 3.44 18.86 -1.68
C ALA A 173 4.75 19.56 -2.03
N GLN A 174 4.64 20.61 -2.82
CA GLN A 174 5.75 21.54 -3.02
C GLN A 174 6.11 22.20 -1.68
N GLY A 175 7.40 22.26 -1.36
CA GLY A 175 7.90 22.84 -0.11
C GLY A 175 9.41 23.04 -0.14
N ASP A 176 9.99 23.54 0.95
CA ASP A 176 11.42 23.89 1.03
C ASP A 176 12.32 22.73 1.48
N SER A 177 11.73 21.54 1.61
CA SER A 177 12.47 20.33 2.03
C SER A 177 13.07 19.56 0.84
N HIS A 178 13.67 18.43 1.13
CA HIS A 178 14.17 17.51 0.12
C HIS A 178 14.02 16.06 0.56
N MET A 179 13.94 15.15 -0.39
CA MET A 179 13.98 13.71 -0.16
C MET A 179 15.21 13.11 -0.84
N THR A 180 15.96 12.28 -0.12
CA THR A 180 16.99 11.44 -0.71
C THR A 180 16.50 10.02 -0.79
N ILE A 181 16.41 9.48 -2.01
CA ILE A 181 15.87 8.15 -2.30
C ILE A 181 17.01 7.31 -2.88
N HIS A 182 17.13 6.07 -2.37
CA HIS A 182 18.03 5.06 -2.91
C HIS A 182 17.23 3.85 -3.33
N LEU A 183 17.26 3.49 -4.61
CA LEU A 183 16.58 2.34 -5.19
C LEU A 183 17.57 1.45 -5.92
N SER A 184 17.34 0.13 -5.78
CA SER A 184 18.05 -0.90 -6.54
C SER A 184 17.07 -2.05 -6.85
N SER A 185 17.33 -2.79 -7.93
CA SER A 185 16.54 -3.95 -8.32
C SER A 185 17.45 -5.13 -8.62
N ASN A 186 17.04 -6.31 -8.18
CA ASN A 186 17.73 -7.56 -8.50
C ASN A 186 16.73 -8.54 -9.13
N GLY A 187 16.62 -8.52 -10.44
CA GLY A 187 15.71 -9.38 -11.21
C GLY A 187 16.04 -10.86 -11.13
N SER A 188 17.27 -11.26 -10.72
CA SER A 188 17.62 -12.66 -10.55
C SER A 188 16.88 -13.35 -9.38
N LYS A 189 16.16 -12.57 -8.57
CA LYS A 189 15.38 -13.07 -7.42
C LYS A 189 13.88 -12.79 -7.57
N ALA A 190 13.40 -12.53 -8.77
CA ALA A 190 12.00 -12.17 -9.03
C ALA A 190 10.99 -13.27 -8.63
N ASP A 191 11.43 -14.52 -8.62
CA ASP A 191 10.64 -15.69 -8.23
C ASP A 191 10.53 -15.93 -6.72
N ARG A 192 11.19 -15.12 -5.90
CA ARG A 192 11.24 -15.32 -4.43
C ARG A 192 9.98 -14.90 -3.72
N ILE A 193 9.32 -13.85 -4.22
CA ILE A 193 8.04 -13.35 -3.70
C ILE A 193 7.16 -13.07 -4.91
N MET A 194 6.06 -13.82 -5.05
CA MET A 194 5.25 -13.77 -6.25
C MET A 194 3.77 -14.02 -5.92
N ILE A 195 2.89 -13.21 -6.49
CA ILE A 195 1.46 -13.46 -6.57
C ILE A 195 1.14 -13.64 -8.05
N PRO A 196 1.00 -14.90 -8.54
CA PRO A 196 0.78 -15.16 -9.96
C PRO A 196 -0.65 -14.82 -10.43
N TYR A 197 -1.57 -14.59 -9.49
CA TYR A 197 -2.98 -14.31 -9.76
C TYR A 197 -3.17 -13.04 -10.62
N ASN A 198 -4.03 -13.15 -11.64
CA ASN A 198 -4.33 -12.07 -12.62
C ASN A 198 -3.12 -11.58 -13.45
N GLY A 199 -1.98 -12.24 -13.42
CA GLY A 199 -0.88 -11.97 -14.32
C GLY A 199 -1.04 -12.70 -15.67
N TYR A 200 -0.32 -12.26 -16.70
CA TYR A 200 -0.35 -12.91 -18.03
C TYR A 200 0.02 -14.41 -17.98
N LEU A 201 0.92 -14.79 -17.07
CA LEU A 201 1.36 -16.17 -16.87
C LEU A 201 0.46 -16.96 -15.92
N TYR A 202 -0.68 -16.39 -15.49
CA TYR A 202 -1.65 -17.07 -14.64
C TYR A 202 -2.23 -18.28 -15.37
N GLN A 203 -2.14 -19.45 -14.74
CA GLN A 203 -2.79 -20.68 -15.18
C GLN A 203 -3.73 -21.17 -14.09
N ASP A 204 -4.88 -21.75 -14.47
CA ASP A 204 -5.85 -22.29 -13.53
C ASP A 204 -5.18 -23.26 -12.53
N GLY A 205 -5.40 -23.03 -11.23
CA GLY A 205 -4.82 -23.82 -10.14
C GLY A 205 -3.56 -23.24 -9.50
N MET A 206 -3.01 -22.13 -10.02
CA MET A 206 -1.90 -21.39 -9.36
C MET A 206 -2.46 -20.29 -8.46
N THR A 207 -2.95 -20.65 -7.27
CA THR A 207 -3.54 -19.71 -6.31
C THR A 207 -2.67 -19.48 -5.08
N VAL A 208 -1.36 -19.65 -5.16
CA VAL A 208 -0.52 -19.58 -3.97
C VAL A 208 0.44 -18.42 -4.04
N PHE A 209 0.31 -17.52 -3.05
CA PHE A 209 1.38 -16.59 -2.67
C PHE A 209 2.59 -17.40 -2.23
N THR A 210 3.60 -17.47 -3.06
CA THR A 210 4.84 -18.15 -2.72
C THR A 210 5.77 -17.16 -2.04
N LEU A 211 5.83 -17.22 -0.73
CA LEU A 211 6.85 -16.54 0.06
C LEU A 211 7.98 -17.54 0.32
N SER A 212 8.95 -17.60 -0.58
CA SER A 212 10.17 -18.36 -0.34
C SER A 212 11.12 -17.56 0.55
N LEU A 213 10.78 -17.44 1.82
CA LEU A 213 11.70 -16.95 2.86
C LEU A 213 12.68 -18.08 3.19
N ILE A 214 13.63 -18.33 2.31
CA ILE A 214 14.78 -19.13 2.65
C ILE A 214 15.90 -18.16 3.01
N HIS A 215 16.13 -18.05 4.33
CA HIS A 215 17.34 -17.55 4.98
C HIS A 215 17.94 -16.26 4.43
N ILE A 216 17.65 -15.17 5.11
CA ILE A 216 18.61 -14.08 5.30
C ILE A 216 19.45 -14.43 6.54
#